data_4b12aba9b31840fd6e0783f03ae75544
#
_entry.id   4b12aba9b31840fd6e0783f03ae75544
#
_cell.length_a   1.000
_cell.length_b   1.000
_cell.length_c   1.000
_cell.angle_alpha   90.00
_cell.angle_beta   90.00
_cell.angle_gamma   90.00
#
_symmetry.space_group_name_H-M   'P 1'
#
loop_
_entity.id
_entity.type
_entity.pdbx_description
1 polymer ?
#
loop_
_entity_poly.entity_id
_entity_poly.type
_entity_poly.pdbx_seq_one_letter_code
_entity_poly.pdbx_strand_id
1 'polypeptide(L)'
;MSHVRSLRGLALLAIGSLVAVAAAQAPQRGAGQRGRGRGGTPIPGATEPPKMIFHEGWTRAPMSQPITQANLANQSLTLHIYGDANQIRKAMHPLDDYTYTGETTTNWAITVSDKTALWDGTGGGKVRFKTQNTGYRFTHVVTKTADGKYFASEEGAGESSVWIETDYILQDLHWRNLLMTDTPSNASNRRQPDPKRVPIIPTSKGAPDLTQIEEAGFSDLMEGGWIPATSRMAFFELYGKVAPRKP
;
A
#
# COMPACT_ATOMS: atom_id res chain seq x y z
N MET A 1 -38.16 60.62 2.69
CA MET A 1 -37.10 61.48 2.13
C MET A 1 -36.07 60.58 1.47
N SER A 2 -36.05 60.61 0.18
CA SER A 2 -35.29 59.81 -0.76
C SER A 2 -33.87 60.35 -0.91
N HIS A 3 -32.89 59.43 -0.99
CA HIS A 3 -31.66 59.73 -1.72
C HIS A 3 -31.20 58.48 -2.49
N VAL A 4 -31.45 58.54 -3.77
CA VAL A 4 -30.86 57.76 -4.82
C VAL A 4 -29.44 58.22 -5.04
N ARG A 5 -28.43 57.33 -5.08
CA ARG A 5 -27.13 57.63 -5.66
C ARG A 5 -26.70 56.52 -6.62
N SER A 6 -26.60 56.98 -7.80
CA SER A 6 -26.15 56.56 -9.10
C SER A 6 -24.88 55.66 -9.09
N LEU A 7 -25.00 54.55 -9.84
CA LEU A 7 -23.87 53.75 -10.34
C LEU A 7 -23.09 54.52 -11.41
N ARG A 8 -21.77 54.43 -11.32
CA ARG A 8 -20.86 54.65 -12.47
C ARG A 8 -20.09 53.37 -12.73
N GLY A 9 -20.30 52.84 -13.92
CA GLY A 9 -19.61 51.65 -14.42
C GLY A 9 -18.14 51.95 -14.74
N LEU A 10 -17.30 51.00 -14.47
CA LEU A 10 -15.93 50.93 -14.96
C LEU A 10 -15.84 49.71 -15.90
N ALA A 11 -15.66 49.99 -17.17
CA ALA A 11 -15.35 48.99 -18.19
C ALA A 11 -13.84 48.70 -18.11
N LEU A 12 -13.45 47.48 -17.77
CA LEU A 12 -12.07 47.01 -17.87
C LEU A 12 -11.89 46.32 -19.24
N LEU A 13 -11.10 46.95 -20.09
CA LEU A 13 -10.59 46.36 -21.32
C LEU A 13 -9.57 45.26 -20.96
N ALA A 14 -9.87 44.03 -21.28
CA ALA A 14 -8.90 42.92 -21.22
C ALA A 14 -8.13 42.89 -22.56
N ILE A 15 -6.88 43.28 -22.52
CA ILE A 15 -5.94 43.09 -23.63
C ILE A 15 -5.39 41.65 -23.52
N GLY A 16 -5.90 40.79 -24.38
CA GLY A 16 -5.41 39.43 -24.54
C GLY A 16 -4.07 39.40 -25.29
N SER A 17 -2.98 39.13 -24.62
CA SER A 17 -1.71 38.82 -25.27
C SER A 17 -1.70 37.34 -25.68
N LEU A 18 -1.83 37.11 -26.98
CA LEU A 18 -1.64 35.78 -27.60
C LEU A 18 -0.15 35.49 -27.63
N VAL A 19 0.33 34.63 -26.72
CA VAL A 19 1.69 34.06 -26.81
C VAL A 19 1.60 32.81 -27.68
N ALA A 20 2.08 32.94 -28.91
CA ALA A 20 2.28 31.80 -29.80
C ALA A 20 3.49 30.97 -29.32
N VAL A 21 3.22 29.81 -28.70
CA VAL A 21 4.26 28.83 -28.41
C VAL A 21 4.55 28.07 -29.70
N ALA A 22 5.69 28.37 -30.32
CA ALA A 22 6.22 27.57 -31.42
C ALA A 22 6.65 26.21 -30.86
N ALA A 23 5.90 25.16 -31.20
CA ALA A 23 6.28 23.79 -30.94
C ALA A 23 7.46 23.42 -31.84
N ALA A 24 8.66 23.35 -31.30
CA ALA A 24 9.80 22.76 -31.98
C ALA A 24 9.55 21.27 -32.17
N GLN A 25 9.28 20.87 -33.40
CA GLN A 25 9.21 19.45 -33.79
C GLN A 25 10.60 18.82 -33.65
N ALA A 26 10.74 17.91 -32.68
CA ALA A 26 11.89 17.05 -32.59
C ALA A 26 11.96 16.13 -33.83
N PRO A 27 13.15 15.87 -34.40
CA PRO A 27 13.28 15.02 -35.56
C PRO A 27 12.79 13.59 -35.23
N GLN A 28 11.82 13.11 -35.96
CA GLN A 28 11.37 11.71 -35.95
C GLN A 28 12.55 10.83 -36.39
N ARG A 29 13.22 10.20 -35.45
CA ARG A 29 14.12 9.11 -35.74
C ARG A 29 13.31 7.95 -36.31
N GLY A 30 13.67 7.55 -37.51
CA GLY A 30 13.01 6.51 -38.27
C GLY A 30 12.72 5.26 -37.45
N ALA A 31 11.52 4.73 -37.64
CA ALA A 31 11.11 3.44 -37.12
C ALA A 31 12.03 2.33 -37.68
N GLY A 32 13.08 2.04 -36.91
CA GLY A 32 13.89 0.86 -37.16
C GLY A 32 12.99 -0.36 -37.09
N GLN A 33 12.90 -1.12 -38.16
CA GLN A 33 12.29 -2.44 -38.24
C GLN A 33 12.80 -3.27 -37.04
N ARG A 34 11.94 -3.45 -36.04
CA ARG A 34 12.20 -4.39 -34.96
C ARG A 34 12.25 -5.77 -35.57
N GLY A 35 13.49 -6.29 -35.73
CA GLY A 35 13.74 -7.63 -36.16
C GLY A 35 12.85 -8.59 -35.36
N ARG A 36 12.16 -9.49 -36.08
CA ARG A 36 11.49 -10.66 -35.51
C ARG A 36 12.50 -11.33 -34.58
N GLY A 37 12.27 -11.25 -33.29
CA GLY A 37 13.05 -11.92 -32.28
C GLY A 37 13.09 -13.40 -32.64
N ARG A 38 14.28 -13.89 -32.99
CA ARG A 38 14.57 -15.31 -32.99
C ARG A 38 14.14 -15.83 -31.64
N GLY A 39 13.18 -16.74 -31.63
CA GLY A 39 12.81 -17.48 -30.43
C GLY A 39 14.08 -18.05 -29.81
N GLY A 40 14.57 -17.36 -28.78
CA GLY A 40 15.75 -17.85 -28.06
C GLY A 40 15.36 -19.18 -27.44
N THR A 41 16.18 -20.17 -27.65
CA THR A 41 16.08 -21.46 -26.97
C THR A 41 16.03 -21.15 -25.47
N PRO A 42 15.05 -21.68 -24.70
CA PRO A 42 15.01 -21.45 -23.27
C PRO A 42 16.34 -21.83 -22.63
N ILE A 43 16.94 -20.94 -21.88
CA ILE A 43 18.17 -21.24 -21.13
C ILE A 43 17.81 -22.33 -20.14
N PRO A 44 18.43 -23.52 -20.19
CA PRO A 44 18.18 -24.56 -19.22
C PRO A 44 18.46 -24.04 -17.81
N GLY A 45 17.46 -24.08 -16.92
CA GLY A 45 17.58 -23.58 -15.55
C GLY A 45 17.10 -22.15 -15.33
N ALA A 46 16.63 -21.43 -16.35
CA ALA A 46 15.93 -20.17 -16.13
C ALA A 46 14.58 -20.47 -15.42
N THR A 47 14.46 -20.08 -14.17
CA THR A 47 13.19 -20.13 -13.45
C THR A 47 12.21 -19.17 -14.11
N GLU A 48 10.97 -19.59 -14.36
CA GLU A 48 9.92 -18.67 -14.81
C GLU A 48 9.84 -17.48 -13.85
N PRO A 49 9.70 -16.25 -14.38
CA PRO A 49 9.52 -15.09 -13.52
C PRO A 49 8.25 -15.28 -12.66
N PRO A 50 8.24 -14.79 -11.42
CA PRO A 50 7.09 -14.92 -10.55
C PRO A 50 5.87 -14.24 -11.18
N LYS A 51 4.73 -14.93 -11.13
CA LYS A 51 3.45 -14.43 -11.64
C LYS A 51 2.73 -13.64 -10.56
N MET A 52 1.95 -12.65 -10.95
CA MET A 52 1.08 -11.95 -10.02
C MET A 52 0.01 -12.93 -9.52
N ILE A 53 -0.04 -13.12 -8.20
CA ILE A 53 -1.03 -13.96 -7.53
C ILE A 53 -2.30 -13.16 -7.30
N PHE A 54 -2.16 -11.95 -6.75
CA PHE A 54 -3.28 -11.03 -6.59
C PHE A 54 -2.84 -9.58 -6.69
N HIS A 55 -3.81 -8.73 -6.99
CA HIS A 55 -3.79 -7.29 -6.87
C HIS A 55 -4.93 -6.87 -5.95
N GLU A 56 -4.63 -6.08 -4.92
CA GLU A 56 -5.64 -5.50 -4.05
C GLU A 56 -5.57 -3.98 -4.11
N GLY A 57 -6.51 -3.39 -4.82
CA GLY A 57 -6.60 -1.94 -5.06
C GLY A 57 -7.79 -1.28 -4.37
N TRP A 58 -8.45 -1.96 -3.46
CA TRP A 58 -9.60 -1.54 -2.69
C TRP A 58 -10.86 -1.21 -3.51
N THR A 59 -12.01 -1.45 -2.96
CA THR A 59 -13.27 -0.99 -3.57
C THR A 59 -13.53 0.46 -3.24
N ARG A 60 -14.24 1.14 -4.11
CA ARG A 60 -14.76 2.47 -3.84
C ARG A 60 -15.76 2.39 -2.69
N ALA A 61 -15.46 3.08 -1.61
CA ALA A 61 -16.31 3.15 -0.42
C ALA A 61 -16.41 4.59 0.07
N PRO A 62 -17.44 4.93 0.85
CA PRO A 62 -17.55 6.25 1.46
C PRO A 62 -16.28 6.60 2.24
N MET A 63 -15.89 7.87 2.17
CA MET A 63 -14.70 8.37 2.87
C MET A 63 -14.83 8.20 4.39
N SER A 64 -13.69 8.06 5.05
CA SER A 64 -13.56 8.05 6.51
C SER A 64 -14.24 6.89 7.24
N GLN A 65 -14.68 5.87 6.53
CA GLN A 65 -15.15 4.64 7.19
C GLN A 65 -13.97 3.72 7.53
N PRO A 66 -14.03 3.00 8.66
CA PRO A 66 -13.07 1.95 8.93
C PRO A 66 -13.02 0.92 7.81
N ILE A 67 -11.81 0.39 7.54
CA ILE A 67 -11.66 -0.67 6.56
C ILE A 67 -12.36 -1.95 7.02
N THR A 68 -13.05 -2.61 6.11
CA THR A 68 -13.76 -3.88 6.34
C THR A 68 -13.56 -4.83 5.18
N GLN A 69 -13.98 -6.08 5.32
CA GLN A 69 -13.97 -7.08 4.24
C GLN A 69 -14.62 -6.55 2.94
N ALA A 70 -15.67 -5.74 3.05
CA ALA A 70 -16.36 -5.18 1.89
C ALA A 70 -15.49 -4.17 1.09
N ASN A 71 -14.39 -3.72 1.65
CA ASN A 71 -13.46 -2.81 0.98
C ASN A 71 -12.42 -3.53 0.12
N LEU A 72 -12.30 -4.85 0.20
CA LEU A 72 -11.45 -5.60 -0.72
C LEU A 72 -12.05 -5.59 -2.13
N ALA A 73 -11.25 -5.22 -3.12
CA ALA A 73 -11.61 -5.35 -4.53
C ALA A 73 -11.59 -6.83 -4.95
N ASN A 74 -10.64 -7.59 -4.43
CA ASN A 74 -10.55 -9.02 -4.67
C ASN A 74 -11.33 -9.82 -3.61
N GLN A 75 -12.53 -10.28 -3.94
CA GLN A 75 -13.41 -10.99 -3.03
C GLN A 75 -12.99 -12.45 -2.76
N SER A 76 -11.98 -13.00 -3.44
CA SER A 76 -11.39 -14.29 -3.09
C SER A 76 -10.51 -14.21 -1.84
N LEU A 77 -10.08 -13.00 -1.47
CA LEU A 77 -9.26 -12.76 -0.31
C LEU A 77 -10.09 -12.56 0.95
N THR A 78 -9.50 -12.88 2.09
CA THR A 78 -10.02 -12.57 3.42
C THR A 78 -9.16 -11.48 4.04
N LEU A 79 -9.80 -10.42 4.56
CA LEU A 79 -9.13 -9.33 5.26
C LEU A 79 -8.87 -9.71 6.72
N HIS A 80 -7.66 -9.43 7.18
CA HIS A 80 -7.28 -9.52 8.59
C HIS A 80 -6.79 -8.16 9.07
N ILE A 81 -7.24 -7.75 10.23
CA ILE A 81 -6.89 -6.47 10.86
C ILE A 81 -6.35 -6.70 12.25
N TYR A 82 -5.21 -6.09 12.57
CA TYR A 82 -4.49 -6.29 13.84
C TYR A 82 -4.16 -4.96 14.49
N GLY A 83 -4.10 -4.95 15.83
CA GLY A 83 -3.81 -3.75 16.61
C GLY A 83 -4.82 -2.65 16.33
N ASP A 84 -4.35 -1.42 16.10
CA ASP A 84 -5.21 -0.27 15.78
C ASP A 84 -5.69 -0.24 14.31
N ALA A 85 -5.61 -1.34 13.57
CA ALA A 85 -6.04 -1.38 12.16
C ALA A 85 -7.54 -1.03 11.99
N ASN A 86 -8.35 -1.17 13.01
CA ASN A 86 -9.74 -0.69 13.03
C ASN A 86 -9.87 0.84 12.90
N GLN A 87 -8.77 1.58 13.06
CA GLN A 87 -8.70 3.03 12.83
C GLN A 87 -8.26 3.38 11.41
N ILE A 88 -7.81 2.40 10.63
CA ILE A 88 -7.45 2.61 9.24
C ILE A 88 -8.71 2.93 8.45
N ARG A 89 -8.63 3.98 7.65
CA ARG A 89 -9.73 4.54 6.91
C ARG A 89 -9.56 4.32 5.42
N LYS A 90 -10.69 4.24 4.75
CA LYS A 90 -10.75 4.26 3.30
C LYS A 90 -10.94 5.71 2.82
N ALA A 91 -10.19 6.11 1.82
CA ALA A 91 -10.37 7.36 1.11
C ALA A 91 -10.54 7.13 -0.38
N MET A 92 -11.21 8.07 -1.03
CA MET A 92 -11.34 8.14 -2.48
C MET A 92 -10.46 9.28 -2.99
N HIS A 93 -9.71 8.99 -4.02
CA HIS A 93 -9.01 10.01 -4.80
C HIS A 93 -9.57 10.00 -6.23
N PRO A 94 -9.54 11.10 -6.97
CA PRO A 94 -10.02 11.12 -8.36
C PRO A 94 -9.39 10.06 -9.26
N LEU A 95 -8.14 9.66 -8.98
CA LEU A 95 -7.38 8.69 -9.77
C LEU A 95 -7.25 7.33 -9.10
N ASP A 96 -7.14 7.29 -7.76
CA ASP A 96 -6.89 6.05 -7.00
C ASP A 96 -7.71 6.03 -5.72
N ASP A 97 -8.29 4.89 -5.40
CA ASP A 97 -8.77 4.60 -4.07
C ASP A 97 -7.58 4.20 -3.20
N TYR A 98 -7.60 4.55 -1.92
CA TYR A 98 -6.51 4.18 -1.00
C TYR A 98 -6.99 4.04 0.43
N THR A 99 -6.24 3.28 1.22
CA THR A 99 -6.36 3.28 2.68
C THR A 99 -5.35 4.25 3.28
N TYR A 100 -5.68 4.81 4.43
CA TYR A 100 -4.78 5.69 5.16
C TYR A 100 -4.90 5.48 6.67
N THR A 101 -3.78 5.70 7.36
CA THR A 101 -3.81 5.76 8.82
C THR A 101 -4.64 6.95 9.25
N GLY A 102 -5.65 6.65 10.07
CA GLY A 102 -6.37 7.66 10.82
C GLY A 102 -5.59 8.06 12.08
N GLU A 103 -6.32 8.34 13.14
CA GLU A 103 -5.74 8.61 14.45
C GLU A 103 -5.40 7.31 15.18
N THR A 104 -4.40 6.57 14.69
CA THR A 104 -3.90 5.38 15.38
C THR A 104 -3.11 5.79 16.61
N THR A 105 -3.26 5.08 17.70
CA THR A 105 -2.52 5.32 18.95
C THR A 105 -1.47 4.25 19.21
N THR A 106 -1.55 3.13 18.53
CA THR A 106 -0.58 2.03 18.58
C THR A 106 -0.32 1.50 17.19
N ASN A 107 0.62 0.58 17.08
CA ASN A 107 0.92 -0.13 15.85
C ASN A 107 -0.29 -0.93 15.34
N TRP A 108 -0.32 -1.12 14.06
CA TRP A 108 -1.39 -1.84 13.37
C TRP A 108 -0.81 -2.63 12.19
N ALA A 109 -1.52 -3.65 11.76
CA ALA A 109 -1.23 -4.33 10.51
C ALA A 109 -2.53 -4.69 9.79
N ILE A 110 -2.47 -4.68 8.47
CA ILE A 110 -3.50 -5.18 7.57
C ILE A 110 -2.86 -6.25 6.70
N THR A 111 -3.46 -7.43 6.70
CA THR A 111 -3.06 -8.51 5.82
C THR A 111 -4.26 -9.10 5.10
N VAL A 112 -4.00 -9.86 4.05
CA VAL A 112 -4.99 -10.69 3.39
C VAL A 112 -4.49 -12.11 3.29
N SER A 113 -5.44 -13.07 3.23
CA SER A 113 -5.17 -14.47 2.93
C SER A 113 -6.05 -14.95 1.78
N ASP A 114 -5.61 -15.95 1.04
CA ASP A 114 -6.48 -16.70 0.14
C ASP A 114 -7.31 -17.72 0.93
N LYS A 115 -8.58 -17.86 0.57
CA LYS A 115 -9.51 -18.77 1.25
C LYS A 115 -9.17 -20.25 1.07
N THR A 116 -8.42 -20.58 0.02
CA THR A 116 -8.23 -21.96 -0.44
C THR A 116 -6.77 -22.37 -0.55
N ALA A 117 -5.85 -21.43 -0.62
CA ALA A 117 -4.45 -21.68 -0.93
C ALA A 117 -3.49 -20.97 0.03
N LEU A 118 -2.25 -21.41 0.02
CA LEU A 118 -1.09 -20.70 0.52
C LEU A 118 -0.32 -20.08 -0.65
N TRP A 119 0.68 -19.29 -0.36
CA TRP A 119 1.52 -18.68 -1.36
C TRP A 119 2.99 -19.08 -1.16
N ASP A 120 3.67 -19.31 -2.27
CA ASP A 120 5.12 -19.53 -2.31
C ASP A 120 5.79 -18.28 -2.92
N GLY A 121 6.47 -17.55 -2.05
CA GLY A 121 7.22 -16.34 -2.38
C GLY A 121 8.70 -16.58 -2.72
N THR A 122 9.11 -17.82 -2.91
CA THR A 122 10.49 -18.14 -3.31
C THR A 122 10.74 -17.89 -4.79
N GLY A 123 12.00 -17.96 -5.22
CA GLY A 123 12.34 -17.84 -6.64
C GLY A 123 12.08 -16.44 -7.22
N GLY A 124 12.33 -15.40 -6.44
CA GLY A 124 12.12 -14.00 -6.85
C GLY A 124 10.71 -13.50 -6.62
N GLY A 125 9.91 -14.21 -5.80
CA GLY A 125 8.61 -13.72 -5.33
C GLY A 125 8.75 -12.37 -4.63
N LYS A 126 7.77 -11.49 -4.84
CA LYS A 126 7.83 -10.12 -4.36
C LYS A 126 6.47 -9.59 -3.95
N VAL A 127 6.49 -8.59 -3.10
CA VAL A 127 5.36 -7.70 -2.84
C VAL A 127 5.62 -6.38 -3.55
N ARG A 128 4.61 -5.80 -4.18
CA ARG A 128 4.64 -4.45 -4.71
C ARG A 128 3.65 -3.59 -3.96
N PHE A 129 4.10 -2.43 -3.53
CA PHE A 129 3.29 -1.41 -2.90
C PHE A 129 3.19 -0.16 -3.78
N LYS A 130 2.01 0.49 -3.78
CA LYS A 130 1.86 1.88 -4.20
C LYS A 130 1.50 2.72 -3.00
N THR A 131 2.46 3.48 -2.50
CA THR A 131 2.34 4.25 -1.25
C THR A 131 2.59 5.73 -1.45
N GLN A 132 2.05 6.52 -0.53
CA GLN A 132 2.38 7.93 -0.33
C GLN A 132 2.36 8.20 1.17
N ASN A 133 3.49 8.14 1.81
CA ASN A 133 3.61 8.35 3.25
C ASN A 133 4.04 9.79 3.54
N THR A 134 3.58 10.33 4.66
CA THR A 134 3.93 11.69 5.10
C THR A 134 4.59 11.66 6.48
N GLY A 135 5.47 12.63 6.73
CA GLY A 135 6.22 12.69 7.98
C GLY A 135 7.16 11.51 8.14
N TYR A 136 7.25 10.96 9.33
CA TYR A 136 8.15 9.84 9.64
C TYR A 136 7.53 8.46 9.44
N ARG A 137 6.38 8.38 8.75
CA ARG A 137 5.68 7.11 8.55
C ARG A 137 6.45 6.21 7.59
N PHE A 138 6.50 4.92 7.94
CA PHE A 138 7.23 3.91 7.22
C PHE A 138 6.41 2.63 7.12
N THR A 139 6.09 2.21 5.89
CA THR A 139 5.22 1.06 5.66
C THR A 139 6.05 -0.18 5.35
N HIS A 140 5.98 -1.17 6.21
CA HIS A 140 6.71 -2.44 6.14
C HIS A 140 5.88 -3.53 5.48
N VAL A 141 6.53 -4.50 4.84
CA VAL A 141 5.90 -5.75 4.41
C VAL A 141 5.64 -6.63 5.63
N VAL A 142 4.45 -7.20 5.71
CA VAL A 142 4.08 -8.17 6.75
C VAL A 142 3.69 -9.49 6.09
N THR A 143 4.18 -10.60 6.66
CA THR A 143 3.77 -11.95 6.27
C THR A 143 3.42 -12.79 7.50
N LYS A 144 2.49 -13.72 7.32
CA LYS A 144 2.23 -14.83 8.24
C LYS A 144 2.52 -16.12 7.52
N THR A 145 3.23 -17.01 8.16
CA THR A 145 3.52 -18.35 7.64
C THR A 145 2.51 -19.37 8.18
N ALA A 146 2.40 -20.50 7.50
CA ALA A 146 1.42 -21.54 7.86
C ALA A 146 1.60 -22.13 9.26
N ASP A 147 2.78 -21.95 9.88
CA ASP A 147 3.03 -22.31 11.29
C ASP A 147 2.48 -21.25 12.28
N GLY A 148 1.79 -20.24 11.80
CA GLY A 148 1.14 -19.21 12.60
C GLY A 148 2.04 -18.06 13.03
N LYS A 149 3.30 -18.02 12.60
CA LYS A 149 4.24 -16.95 12.97
C LYS A 149 4.10 -15.75 12.03
N TYR A 150 4.24 -14.56 12.61
CA TYR A 150 4.20 -13.30 11.87
C TYR A 150 5.59 -12.69 11.77
N PHE A 151 5.83 -12.05 10.64
CA PHE A 151 7.10 -11.39 10.35
C PHE A 151 6.83 -10.02 9.70
N ALA A 152 7.70 -9.07 10.02
CA ALA A 152 7.74 -7.78 9.33
C ALA A 152 9.13 -7.56 8.74
N SER A 153 9.20 -6.93 7.58
CA SER A 153 10.48 -6.53 6.97
C SER A 153 11.09 -5.35 7.72
N GLU A 154 12.42 -5.27 7.74
CA GLU A 154 13.13 -4.06 8.17
C GLU A 154 13.04 -2.98 7.09
N GLU A 155 13.02 -3.38 5.83
CA GLU A 155 12.82 -2.51 4.69
C GLU A 155 11.34 -2.09 4.56
N GLY A 156 11.10 -0.94 3.93
CA GLY A 156 9.75 -0.47 3.71
C GLY A 156 9.70 0.85 2.93
N ALA A 157 8.50 1.34 2.72
CA ALA A 157 8.24 2.61 2.03
C ALA A 157 8.24 3.77 3.02
N GLY A 158 9.18 4.70 2.85
CA GLY A 158 9.29 5.92 3.64
C GLY A 158 8.46 7.07 3.11
N GLU A 159 8.79 8.28 3.58
CA GLU A 159 8.12 9.52 3.19
C GLU A 159 8.24 9.80 1.69
N SER A 160 7.12 10.21 1.10
CA SER A 160 7.08 10.69 -0.28
C SER A 160 5.95 11.69 -0.49
N SER A 161 6.24 12.78 -1.21
CA SER A 161 5.22 13.76 -1.63
C SER A 161 4.36 13.28 -2.81
N VAL A 162 4.76 12.20 -3.48
CA VAL A 162 4.07 11.60 -4.63
C VAL A 162 3.81 10.13 -4.39
N TRP A 163 2.89 9.55 -5.14
CA TRP A 163 2.68 8.12 -5.16
C TRP A 163 3.90 7.41 -5.75
N ILE A 164 4.46 6.46 -5.01
CA ILE A 164 5.61 5.64 -5.43
C ILE A 164 5.19 4.16 -5.45
N GLU A 165 5.57 3.47 -6.51
CA GLU A 165 5.49 2.03 -6.60
C GLU A 165 6.86 1.42 -6.28
N THR A 166 6.90 0.51 -5.32
CA THR A 166 8.14 -0.15 -4.86
C THR A 166 7.97 -1.66 -4.83
N ASP A 167 8.93 -2.36 -5.41
CA ASP A 167 9.04 -3.82 -5.34
C ASP A 167 9.92 -4.25 -4.16
N TYR A 168 9.43 -5.19 -3.36
CA TYR A 168 10.13 -5.83 -2.27
C TYR A 168 10.29 -7.32 -2.59
N ILE A 169 11.50 -7.73 -2.98
CA ILE A 169 11.80 -9.14 -3.25
C ILE A 169 11.89 -9.86 -1.92
N LEU A 170 10.97 -10.78 -1.66
CA LEU A 170 10.77 -11.35 -0.33
C LEU A 170 12.00 -12.04 0.25
N GLN A 171 12.78 -12.71 -0.59
CA GLN A 171 14.01 -13.40 -0.15
C GLN A 171 15.16 -12.45 0.19
N ASP A 172 15.11 -11.20 -0.28
CA ASP A 172 16.16 -10.19 -0.07
C ASP A 172 15.87 -9.30 1.15
N LEU A 173 14.67 -9.44 1.75
CA LEU A 173 14.27 -8.67 2.92
C LEU A 173 14.91 -9.21 4.20
N HIS A 174 15.26 -8.28 5.09
CA HIS A 174 15.61 -8.58 6.46
C HIS A 174 14.35 -8.66 7.30
N TRP A 175 14.12 -9.81 7.91
CA TRP A 175 12.88 -10.07 8.62
C TRP A 175 13.08 -10.01 10.14
N ARG A 176 12.05 -9.50 10.82
CA ARG A 176 11.88 -9.61 12.27
C ARG A 176 10.64 -10.40 12.60
N ASN A 177 10.73 -11.21 13.66
CA ASN A 177 9.53 -11.80 14.23
C ASN A 177 8.60 -10.67 14.70
N LEU A 178 7.33 -10.79 14.39
CA LEU A 178 6.30 -9.82 14.74
C LEU A 178 5.33 -10.46 15.73
N LEU A 179 5.24 -9.88 16.92
CA LEU A 179 4.22 -10.29 17.87
C LEU A 179 2.90 -9.60 17.52
N MET A 180 1.92 -10.39 17.10
CA MET A 180 0.56 -9.91 16.84
C MET A 180 -0.29 -10.15 18.07
N THR A 181 -0.99 -9.14 18.55
CA THR A 181 -1.94 -9.28 19.65
C THR A 181 -3.34 -8.94 19.15
N ASP A 182 -4.26 -9.84 19.39
CA ASP A 182 -5.69 -9.68 19.04
C ASP A 182 -6.43 -8.70 19.96
N THR A 183 -5.72 -7.91 20.74
CA THR A 183 -6.36 -7.02 21.70
C THR A 183 -7.05 -5.88 20.97
N PRO A 184 -8.39 -5.87 20.91
CA PRO A 184 -9.11 -4.79 20.28
C PRO A 184 -8.80 -3.48 21.01
N SER A 185 -8.57 -2.46 20.23
CA SER A 185 -8.37 -1.12 20.73
C SER A 185 -9.65 -0.58 21.35
N ASN A 186 -9.81 -0.72 22.65
CA ASN A 186 -10.87 -0.05 23.42
C ASN A 186 -10.50 1.39 23.78
N ALA A 187 -9.77 2.09 22.91
CA ALA A 187 -9.37 3.46 23.19
C ALA A 187 -10.56 4.40 23.21
N SER A 188 -11.13 4.56 24.37
CA SER A 188 -12.07 5.65 24.68
C SER A 188 -11.34 7.00 24.83
N ASN A 189 -10.03 7.00 24.97
CA ASN A 189 -9.25 8.22 25.13
C ASN A 189 -8.10 8.29 24.09
N ARG A 190 -8.35 8.99 23.00
CA ARG A 190 -7.44 9.17 21.87
C ARG A 190 -6.16 9.96 22.19
N ARG A 191 -6.01 10.47 23.41
CA ARG A 191 -4.93 11.40 23.79
C ARG A 191 -3.79 10.75 24.56
N GLN A 192 -3.95 9.52 25.05
CA GLN A 192 -2.88 8.81 25.76
C GLN A 192 -2.85 7.35 25.32
N PRO A 193 -1.66 6.81 24.98
CA PRO A 193 -1.51 5.38 24.76
C PRO A 193 -1.99 4.64 26.01
N ASP A 194 -2.81 3.61 25.84
CA ASP A 194 -3.16 2.73 26.94
C ASP A 194 -1.91 1.91 27.30
N PRO A 195 -1.34 2.07 28.52
CA PRO A 195 -0.15 1.33 28.92
C PRO A 195 -0.37 -0.19 29.01
N LYS A 196 -1.61 -0.65 28.96
CA LYS A 196 -1.98 -2.07 28.93
C LYS A 196 -2.02 -2.66 27.52
N ARG A 197 -1.92 -1.82 26.49
CA ARG A 197 -1.84 -2.29 25.11
C ARG A 197 -0.48 -2.88 24.86
N VAL A 198 -0.48 -4.13 24.46
CA VAL A 198 0.71 -4.73 23.89
C VAL A 198 0.73 -4.33 22.42
N PRO A 199 1.62 -3.43 22.01
CA PRO A 199 1.71 -3.03 20.62
C PRO A 199 2.19 -4.23 19.78
N ILE A 200 1.88 -4.21 18.49
CA ILE A 200 2.53 -5.08 17.52
C ILE A 200 4.01 -4.71 17.52
N ILE A 201 4.87 -5.57 18.03
CA ILE A 201 6.28 -5.25 18.24
C ILE A 201 7.15 -6.16 17.38
N PRO A 202 8.00 -5.59 16.52
CA PRO A 202 9.11 -6.34 15.94
C PRO A 202 10.06 -6.77 17.06
N THR A 203 10.33 -8.05 17.15
CA THR A 203 11.20 -8.60 18.18
C THR A 203 12.57 -8.97 17.62
N SER A 204 13.00 -10.21 17.78
CA SER A 204 14.28 -10.73 17.28
C SER A 204 14.28 -10.86 15.75
N LYS A 205 15.47 -11.05 15.16
CA LYS A 205 15.61 -11.44 13.77
C LYS A 205 14.76 -12.67 13.49
N GLY A 206 14.08 -12.68 12.36
CA GLY A 206 13.19 -13.74 11.90
C GLY A 206 13.67 -14.32 10.58
N ALA A 207 13.16 -15.50 10.26
CA ALA A 207 13.34 -16.14 8.97
C ALA A 207 12.03 -16.83 8.60
N PRO A 208 11.12 -16.16 7.86
CA PRO A 208 9.88 -16.76 7.43
C PRO A 208 10.11 -17.92 6.47
N ASP A 209 9.29 -18.96 6.58
CA ASP A 209 9.20 -19.96 5.53
C ASP A 209 8.41 -19.39 4.35
N LEU A 210 9.12 -18.82 3.40
CA LEU A 210 8.52 -18.19 2.22
C LEU A 210 7.86 -19.19 1.26
N THR A 211 8.01 -20.51 1.46
CA THR A 211 7.30 -21.52 0.68
C THR A 211 5.85 -21.70 1.12
N GLN A 212 5.48 -21.18 2.30
CA GLN A 212 4.17 -21.36 2.91
C GLN A 212 3.66 -20.07 3.57
N ILE A 213 3.48 -19.04 2.77
CA ILE A 213 2.89 -17.77 3.22
C ILE A 213 1.36 -17.96 3.31
N GLU A 214 0.80 -17.75 4.49
CA GLU A 214 -0.65 -17.79 4.72
C GLU A 214 -1.28 -16.40 4.55
N GLU A 215 -0.61 -15.36 5.05
CA GLU A 215 -1.06 -13.98 4.92
C GLU A 215 0.08 -13.10 4.41
N ALA A 216 -0.29 -12.12 3.59
CA ALA A 216 0.61 -11.05 3.17
C ALA A 216 -0.10 -9.70 3.31
N GLY A 217 0.66 -8.66 3.61
CA GLY A 217 0.11 -7.33 3.78
C GLY A 217 1.15 -6.31 4.21
N PHE A 218 0.72 -5.34 4.99
CA PHE A 218 1.55 -4.21 5.37
C PHE A 218 1.22 -3.71 6.77
N SER A 219 2.18 -3.01 7.35
CA SER A 219 2.09 -2.40 8.66
C SER A 219 2.87 -1.09 8.69
N ASP A 220 2.37 -0.16 9.48
CA ASP A 220 3.15 0.96 9.97
C ASP A 220 3.42 0.68 11.45
N LEU A 221 4.66 0.32 11.75
CA LEU A 221 5.08 -0.09 13.09
C LEU A 221 5.44 1.10 13.99
N MET A 222 5.21 2.30 13.53
CA MET A 222 5.36 3.49 14.37
C MET A 222 4.17 3.65 15.29
N GLU A 223 4.46 3.90 16.55
CA GLU A 223 3.42 4.32 17.48
C GLU A 223 2.72 5.55 16.93
N GLY A 224 1.40 5.48 16.91
CA GLY A 224 0.57 6.60 16.53
C GLY A 224 0.66 7.70 17.60
N GLY A 225 0.23 8.86 17.23
CA GLY A 225 0.17 10.02 18.09
C GLY A 225 -0.39 11.18 17.30
N TRP A 226 -0.47 12.32 17.91
CA TRP A 226 -0.98 13.58 17.37
C TRP A 226 -0.22 14.14 16.14
N ILE A 227 0.62 13.36 15.51
CA ILE A 227 1.38 13.77 14.34
C ILE A 227 0.44 13.67 13.14
N PRO A 228 0.24 14.73 12.37
CA PRO A 228 -0.60 14.71 11.18
C PRO A 228 0.04 13.94 10.02
N ALA A 229 0.84 12.93 10.34
CA ALA A 229 1.50 12.06 9.41
C ALA A 229 0.63 10.85 9.11
N THR A 230 0.54 10.46 7.84
CA THR A 230 -0.28 9.34 7.39
C THR A 230 0.53 8.40 6.52
N SER A 231 0.37 7.10 6.74
CA SER A 231 0.70 6.09 5.74
C SER A 231 -0.49 5.92 4.81
N ARG A 232 -0.24 5.90 3.51
CA ARG A 232 -1.28 5.71 2.49
C ARG A 232 -0.88 4.57 1.58
N MET A 233 -1.85 3.68 1.31
CA MET A 233 -1.69 2.53 0.44
C MET A 233 -2.78 2.54 -0.63
N ALA A 234 -2.41 2.76 -1.89
CA ALA A 234 -3.34 2.72 -3.00
C ALA A 234 -3.58 1.28 -3.45
N PHE A 235 -2.53 0.49 -3.55
CA PHE A 235 -2.65 -0.94 -3.77
C PHE A 235 -1.46 -1.71 -3.21
N PHE A 236 -1.66 -3.01 -3.04
CA PHE A 236 -0.57 -3.96 -2.88
C PHE A 236 -0.81 -5.22 -3.71
N GLU A 237 0.28 -5.79 -4.19
CA GLU A 237 0.30 -6.96 -5.05
C GLU A 237 1.26 -8.00 -4.48
N LEU A 238 0.93 -9.26 -4.67
CA LEU A 238 1.82 -10.37 -4.38
C LEU A 238 2.16 -11.12 -5.67
N TYR A 239 3.43 -11.39 -5.86
CA TYR A 239 3.98 -12.18 -6.95
C TYR A 239 4.67 -13.42 -6.40
N GLY A 240 4.45 -14.56 -7.03
CA GLY A 240 5.02 -15.83 -6.62
C GLY A 240 4.29 -17.00 -7.28
N LYS A 241 4.05 -18.04 -6.50
CA LYS A 241 3.30 -19.23 -6.90
C LYS A 241 2.21 -19.52 -5.89
N VAL A 242 1.14 -20.14 -6.35
CA VAL A 242 0.09 -20.67 -5.47
C VAL A 242 0.54 -22.04 -4.97
N ALA A 243 0.50 -22.25 -3.66
CA ALA A 243 0.82 -23.51 -3.00
C ALA A 243 -0.44 -24.11 -2.37
N PRO A 244 -0.62 -25.44 -2.42
CA PRO A 244 -1.78 -26.05 -1.80
C PRO A 244 -1.68 -25.96 -0.26
N ARG A 245 -2.81 -25.72 0.41
CA ARG A 245 -2.87 -25.95 1.86
C ARG A 245 -2.69 -27.44 2.12
N LYS A 246 -1.73 -27.76 2.95
CA LYS A 246 -1.63 -29.15 3.44
C LYS A 246 -2.84 -29.43 4.35
N PRO A 247 -3.50 -30.59 4.20
CA PRO A 247 -4.62 -30.98 5.04
C PRO A 247 -4.22 -31.11 6.51
#